data_5f853e5cc19dbbaa1061cee666767936
#
_entry.id   5f853e5cc19dbbaa1061cee666767936
#
_cell.length_a   1.000
_cell.length_b   1.000
_cell.length_c   1.000
_cell.angle_alpha   90.00
_cell.angle_beta   90.00
_cell.angle_gamma   90.00
#
_symmetry.space_group_name_H-M   'P 1'
#
loop_
_entity.id
_entity.type
_entity.pdbx_description
1 polymer ?
#
loop_
_entity_poly.entity_id
_entity_poly.type
_entity_poly.pdbx_seq_one_letter_code
_entity_poly.pdbx_strand_id
1 'polypeptide(L)'
;MLSIDMPHWLSRVLARYMAPLNNRRPLQPTTRSRHPSPSPRGSVHLIGAGPGAVDLLTVRAWQLIRQAEVVIYDRLVGDDVLDLIPAGAERYYVGKAAGHHSVPQARIGALMVEQALRGKQVLRIKGGDAAIFARLAEEIDALNAAGIEWQIVPGITAASGCAAAAGIPLTDRVSAHQVRFVTATHHASHLEHDWASLARTDQTLVFYMGLEALPTISHALQAHGLPADWPILLIENGTRANQRNLLSTLASVEQDAREAAFSTPSLIIVGDVTRNARNTLDALAKDVATV
;
A
#
# COMPACT_ATOMS: atom_id res chain seq x y z
N MET A 1 -19.25 -40.21 -4.43
CA MET A 1 -19.35 -39.13 -5.43
C MET A 1 -20.53 -38.26 -5.03
N LEU A 2 -20.32 -37.17 -4.33
CA LEU A 2 -21.35 -36.22 -3.94
C LEU A 2 -21.49 -35.21 -5.08
N SER A 3 -22.60 -35.28 -5.82
CA SER A 3 -23.03 -34.30 -6.79
C SER A 3 -23.40 -33.02 -6.04
N ILE A 4 -22.60 -31.98 -6.12
CA ILE A 4 -22.93 -30.66 -5.59
C ILE A 4 -23.78 -29.98 -6.66
N ASP A 5 -25.09 -29.90 -6.42
CA ASP A 5 -26.02 -29.16 -7.26
C ASP A 5 -25.73 -27.68 -7.12
N MET A 6 -25.02 -27.13 -8.09
CA MET A 6 -24.68 -25.68 -8.11
C MET A 6 -25.91 -24.85 -8.51
N PRO A 7 -26.24 -23.78 -7.76
CA PRO A 7 -27.37 -22.91 -8.11
C PRO A 7 -27.21 -22.33 -9.53
N HIS A 8 -28.30 -22.27 -10.27
CA HIS A 8 -28.33 -21.84 -11.68
C HIS A 8 -27.74 -20.45 -11.95
N TRP A 9 -27.72 -19.56 -10.96
CA TRP A 9 -27.09 -18.25 -11.07
C TRP A 9 -25.55 -18.34 -11.03
N LEU A 10 -24.98 -19.27 -10.24
CA LEU A 10 -23.53 -19.46 -10.11
C LEU A 10 -22.93 -20.03 -11.39
N SER A 11 -23.65 -20.95 -12.06
CA SER A 11 -23.22 -21.47 -13.35
C SER A 11 -23.20 -20.40 -14.45
N ARG A 12 -24.14 -19.43 -14.42
CA ARG A 12 -24.14 -18.27 -15.34
C ARG A 12 -22.98 -17.31 -15.08
N VAL A 13 -22.63 -17.09 -13.80
CA VAL A 13 -21.49 -16.24 -13.44
C VAL A 13 -20.18 -16.91 -13.88
N LEU A 14 -19.99 -18.18 -13.57
CA LEU A 14 -18.79 -18.93 -13.97
C LEU A 14 -18.64 -19.05 -15.50
N ALA A 15 -19.75 -19.30 -16.23
CA ALA A 15 -19.73 -19.32 -17.70
C ALA A 15 -19.31 -17.98 -18.31
N ARG A 16 -19.60 -16.87 -17.62
CA ARG A 16 -19.22 -15.51 -18.09
C ARG A 16 -17.73 -15.22 -17.88
N TYR A 17 -17.10 -15.87 -16.87
CA TYR A 17 -15.68 -15.72 -16.55
C TYR A 17 -14.79 -16.76 -17.22
N MET A 18 -15.34 -17.96 -17.52
CA MET A 18 -14.58 -19.08 -18.11
C MET A 18 -14.77 -19.21 -19.64
N ALA A 19 -15.55 -18.34 -20.27
CA ALA A 19 -15.65 -18.32 -21.73
C ALA A 19 -14.28 -18.01 -22.34
N PRO A 20 -13.78 -18.81 -23.31
CA PRO A 20 -12.51 -18.56 -23.95
C PRO A 20 -12.51 -17.15 -24.54
N LEU A 21 -11.43 -16.41 -24.32
CA LEU A 21 -11.22 -15.01 -24.69
C LEU A 21 -11.36 -14.73 -26.20
N ASN A 22 -11.47 -15.77 -27.02
CA ASN A 22 -11.52 -15.67 -28.47
C ASN A 22 -12.87 -15.19 -29.07
N ASN A 23 -13.93 -15.02 -28.27
CA ASN A 23 -15.26 -14.63 -28.80
C ASN A 23 -15.83 -13.34 -28.20
N ARG A 24 -15.02 -12.52 -27.57
CA ARG A 24 -15.44 -11.16 -27.22
C ARG A 24 -15.29 -10.30 -28.46
N ARG A 25 -16.41 -9.87 -29.05
CA ARG A 25 -16.40 -8.74 -30.00
C ARG A 25 -15.61 -7.62 -29.33
N PRO A 26 -14.58 -7.05 -29.99
CA PRO A 26 -13.89 -5.89 -29.44
C PRO A 26 -14.95 -4.82 -29.16
N LEU A 27 -14.95 -4.28 -27.94
CA LEU A 27 -15.71 -3.09 -27.60
C LEU A 27 -15.25 -2.02 -28.58
N GLN A 28 -16.09 -1.69 -29.55
CA GLN A 28 -15.79 -0.58 -30.43
C GLN A 28 -15.74 0.68 -29.59
N PRO A 29 -14.64 1.44 -29.62
CA PRO A 29 -14.57 2.71 -28.96
C PRO A 29 -15.63 3.63 -29.60
N THR A 30 -16.66 3.97 -28.84
CA THR A 30 -17.62 5.01 -29.18
C THR A 30 -16.94 6.35 -28.99
N THR A 31 -16.20 6.76 -29.94
CA THR A 31 -15.80 8.08 -30.41
C THR A 31 -14.46 7.94 -31.12
N ARG A 32 -14.46 8.16 -32.40
CA ARG A 32 -13.27 8.50 -33.17
C ARG A 32 -12.78 9.89 -32.70
N SER A 33 -12.00 9.94 -31.64
CA SER A 33 -11.00 10.99 -31.52
C SER A 33 -9.97 10.70 -32.62
N ARG A 34 -9.69 11.67 -33.48
CA ARG A 34 -8.62 11.62 -34.46
C ARG A 34 -7.37 11.12 -33.72
N HIS A 35 -6.86 9.96 -34.11
CA HIS A 35 -5.57 9.52 -33.62
C HIS A 35 -4.55 10.60 -33.97
N PRO A 36 -3.90 11.24 -32.98
CA PRO A 36 -2.66 11.92 -33.27
C PRO A 36 -1.70 10.87 -33.83
N SER A 37 -0.89 11.24 -34.80
CA SER A 37 0.25 10.41 -35.25
C SER A 37 0.99 9.88 -34.03
N PRO A 38 1.50 8.64 -34.02
CA PRO A 38 2.19 8.09 -32.86
C PRO A 38 3.23 9.12 -32.42
N SER A 39 2.99 9.68 -31.23
CA SER A 39 3.94 10.61 -30.62
C SER A 39 5.25 9.85 -30.49
N PRO A 40 6.41 10.38 -30.90
CA PRO A 40 7.69 9.74 -30.68
C PRO A 40 8.05 9.63 -29.20
N ARG A 41 7.19 10.13 -28.32
CA ARG A 41 7.34 10.07 -26.86
C ARG A 41 6.64 8.84 -26.31
N GLY A 42 7.28 8.20 -25.34
CA GLY A 42 6.69 7.14 -24.54
C GLY A 42 5.69 7.67 -23.51
N SER A 43 5.22 6.80 -22.64
CA SER A 43 4.26 7.13 -21.57
C SER A 43 4.74 6.60 -20.23
N VAL A 44 4.17 7.12 -19.13
CA VAL A 44 4.50 6.71 -17.77
C VAL A 44 3.27 6.13 -17.07
N HIS A 45 3.39 4.94 -16.48
CA HIS A 45 2.39 4.37 -15.59
C HIS A 45 2.89 4.45 -14.14
N LEU A 46 2.13 5.15 -13.30
CA LEU A 46 2.37 5.31 -11.86
C LEU A 46 1.56 4.23 -11.14
N ILE A 47 2.23 3.17 -10.69
CA ILE A 47 1.59 1.91 -10.28
C ILE A 47 1.71 1.70 -8.77
N GLY A 48 0.58 1.41 -8.11
CA GLY A 48 0.55 0.87 -6.76
C GLY A 48 0.77 -0.64 -6.78
N ALA A 49 1.81 -1.11 -6.08
CA ALA A 49 2.18 -2.53 -6.00
C ALA A 49 1.44 -3.31 -4.89
N GLY A 50 0.51 -2.67 -4.19
CA GLY A 50 -0.13 -3.29 -3.03
C GLY A 50 0.77 -3.30 -1.79
N PRO A 51 0.29 -3.88 -0.68
CA PRO A 51 0.92 -3.78 0.64
C PRO A 51 2.13 -4.70 0.84
N GLY A 52 2.34 -5.70 -0.04
CA GLY A 52 3.47 -6.62 0.06
C GLY A 52 3.27 -7.90 -0.73
N ALA A 53 2.20 -8.64 -0.48
CA ALA A 53 1.91 -9.92 -1.16
C ALA A 53 1.58 -9.70 -2.65
N VAL A 54 2.13 -10.55 -3.51
CA VAL A 54 2.01 -10.43 -4.97
C VAL A 54 0.60 -10.67 -5.49
N ASP A 55 -0.18 -11.50 -4.83
CA ASP A 55 -1.59 -11.79 -5.14
C ASP A 55 -2.54 -10.63 -4.82
N LEU A 56 -2.04 -9.61 -4.11
CA LEU A 56 -2.75 -8.35 -3.86
C LEU A 56 -2.47 -7.27 -4.92
N LEU A 57 -1.77 -7.60 -5.99
CA LEU A 57 -1.68 -6.74 -7.17
C LEU A 57 -3.05 -6.60 -7.84
N THR A 58 -3.37 -5.41 -8.31
CA THR A 58 -4.50 -5.30 -9.24
C THR A 58 -4.16 -6.02 -10.56
N VAL A 59 -5.17 -6.60 -11.22
CA VAL A 59 -4.98 -7.29 -12.50
C VAL A 59 -4.26 -6.39 -13.52
N ARG A 60 -4.58 -5.08 -13.52
CA ARG A 60 -3.94 -4.11 -14.41
C ARG A 60 -2.46 -3.90 -14.07
N ALA A 61 -2.13 -3.74 -12.80
CA ALA A 61 -0.74 -3.61 -12.34
C ALA A 61 0.08 -4.83 -12.77
N TRP A 62 -0.43 -6.04 -12.52
CA TRP A 62 0.19 -7.30 -12.90
C TRP A 62 0.45 -7.39 -14.42
N GLN A 63 -0.55 -7.02 -15.25
CA GLN A 63 -0.41 -7.04 -16.71
C GLN A 63 0.70 -6.09 -17.20
N LEU A 64 0.72 -4.86 -16.68
CA LEU A 64 1.72 -3.85 -17.05
C LEU A 64 3.13 -4.26 -16.61
N ILE A 65 3.30 -4.76 -15.39
CA ILE A 65 4.60 -5.18 -14.87
C ILE A 65 5.22 -6.28 -15.75
N ARG A 66 4.42 -7.23 -16.18
CA ARG A 66 4.90 -8.34 -17.05
C ARG A 66 5.26 -7.92 -18.47
N GLN A 67 4.91 -6.72 -18.89
CA GLN A 67 5.20 -6.16 -20.22
C GLN A 67 6.16 -4.97 -20.15
N ALA A 68 6.76 -4.72 -18.99
CA ALA A 68 7.57 -3.56 -18.73
C ALA A 68 8.84 -3.53 -19.60
N GLU A 69 9.17 -2.36 -20.15
CA GLU A 69 10.45 -2.08 -20.78
C GLU A 69 11.42 -1.38 -19.81
N VAL A 70 10.88 -0.44 -19.03
CA VAL A 70 11.63 0.33 -18.02
C VAL A 70 10.84 0.36 -16.73
N VAL A 71 11.48 -0.01 -15.62
CA VAL A 71 10.89 -0.01 -14.28
C VAL A 71 11.72 0.85 -13.33
N ILE A 72 11.05 1.79 -12.66
CA ILE A 72 11.61 2.62 -11.60
C ILE A 72 10.88 2.26 -10.30
N TYR A 73 11.59 1.79 -9.28
CA TYR A 73 10.96 1.26 -8.06
C TYR A 73 11.73 1.61 -6.79
N ASP A 74 11.05 1.54 -5.65
CA ASP A 74 11.62 1.83 -4.33
C ASP A 74 11.61 0.61 -3.40
N ARG A 75 12.12 0.80 -2.18
CA ARG A 75 12.33 -0.25 -1.16
C ARG A 75 11.05 -0.98 -0.72
N LEU A 76 9.88 -0.36 -0.84
CA LEU A 76 8.63 -0.94 -0.34
C LEU A 76 8.00 -1.94 -1.31
N VAL A 77 8.46 -1.99 -2.55
CA VAL A 77 8.04 -3.01 -3.52
C VAL A 77 8.60 -4.36 -3.08
N GLY A 78 7.75 -5.38 -2.95
CA GLY A 78 8.15 -6.73 -2.53
C GLY A 78 8.96 -7.46 -3.61
N ASP A 79 9.85 -8.35 -3.20
CA ASP A 79 10.69 -9.13 -4.12
C ASP A 79 9.85 -9.97 -5.08
N ASP A 80 8.77 -10.60 -4.60
CA ASP A 80 7.84 -11.38 -5.42
C ASP A 80 7.22 -10.55 -6.57
N VAL A 81 7.03 -9.23 -6.34
CA VAL A 81 6.56 -8.31 -7.38
C VAL A 81 7.67 -7.99 -8.37
N LEU A 82 8.91 -7.83 -7.88
CA LEU A 82 10.09 -7.58 -8.72
C LEU A 82 10.43 -8.77 -9.62
N ASP A 83 10.11 -9.99 -9.19
CA ASP A 83 10.31 -11.22 -9.96
C ASP A 83 9.36 -11.32 -11.16
N LEU A 84 8.25 -10.58 -11.17
CA LEU A 84 7.36 -10.50 -12.32
C LEU A 84 7.91 -9.64 -13.47
N ILE A 85 8.92 -8.81 -13.21
CA ILE A 85 9.51 -7.91 -14.20
C ILE A 85 10.31 -8.73 -15.21
N PRO A 86 10.10 -8.55 -16.53
CA PRO A 86 10.87 -9.27 -17.55
C PRO A 86 12.38 -9.09 -17.38
N ALA A 87 13.15 -10.14 -17.66
CA ALA A 87 14.62 -10.11 -17.55
C ALA A 87 15.27 -9.06 -18.48
N GLY A 88 14.62 -8.73 -19.60
CA GLY A 88 15.08 -7.70 -20.55
C GLY A 88 14.69 -6.28 -20.20
N ALA A 89 13.93 -6.04 -19.12
CA ALA A 89 13.53 -4.71 -18.71
C ALA A 89 14.68 -3.96 -18.00
N GLU A 90 14.85 -2.69 -18.31
CA GLU A 90 15.75 -1.80 -17.59
C GLU A 90 15.18 -1.52 -16.18
N ARG A 91 15.98 -1.71 -15.11
CA ARG A 91 15.53 -1.57 -13.73
C ARG A 91 16.30 -0.47 -13.01
N TYR A 92 15.59 0.50 -12.44
CA TYR A 92 16.16 1.62 -11.69
C TYR A 92 15.64 1.61 -10.25
N TYR A 93 16.50 1.27 -9.30
CA TYR A 93 16.20 1.38 -7.88
C TYR A 93 16.40 2.81 -7.40
N VAL A 94 15.37 3.42 -6.80
CA VAL A 94 15.40 4.81 -6.32
C VAL A 94 15.14 4.92 -4.81
N GLY A 95 15.05 3.79 -4.10
CA GLY A 95 14.91 3.77 -2.64
C GLY A 95 16.21 4.15 -1.90
N LYS A 96 16.12 4.29 -0.57
CA LYS A 96 17.31 4.41 0.28
C LYS A 96 18.09 3.10 0.26
N ALA A 97 19.34 3.11 -0.16
CA ALA A 97 20.27 2.03 0.07
C ALA A 97 21.05 2.28 1.37
N ALA A 98 21.47 1.22 2.06
CA ALA A 98 22.30 1.34 3.25
C ALA A 98 23.59 2.12 2.92
N GLY A 99 23.86 3.20 3.67
CA GLY A 99 25.04 4.06 3.48
C GLY A 99 24.93 5.09 2.36
N HIS A 100 23.81 5.19 1.64
CA HIS A 100 23.61 6.18 0.59
C HIS A 100 22.42 7.10 0.89
N HIS A 101 22.53 8.38 0.50
CA HIS A 101 21.40 9.31 0.54
C HIS A 101 20.29 8.83 -0.40
N SER A 102 19.02 9.03 0.00
CA SER A 102 17.88 8.76 -0.89
C SER A 102 18.02 9.59 -2.19
N VAL A 103 17.64 8.97 -3.32
CA VAL A 103 17.59 9.72 -4.59
C VAL A 103 16.63 10.90 -4.41
N PRO A 104 17.05 12.15 -4.69
CA PRO A 104 16.16 13.30 -4.60
C PRO A 104 14.91 13.12 -5.48
N GLN A 105 13.75 13.57 -5.01
CA GLN A 105 12.50 13.41 -5.75
C GLN A 105 12.56 14.05 -7.15
N ALA A 106 13.20 15.21 -7.27
CA ALA A 106 13.43 15.86 -8.56
C ALA A 106 14.22 14.97 -9.54
N ARG A 107 15.16 14.15 -9.05
CA ARG A 107 15.93 13.22 -9.89
C ARG A 107 15.07 12.03 -10.34
N ILE A 108 14.14 11.58 -9.51
CA ILE A 108 13.18 10.54 -9.89
C ILE A 108 12.27 11.06 -11.01
N GLY A 109 11.72 12.27 -10.86
CA GLY A 109 10.93 12.92 -11.91
C GLY A 109 11.72 13.05 -13.21
N ALA A 110 12.95 13.56 -13.14
CA ALA A 110 13.83 13.70 -14.30
C ALA A 110 14.12 12.37 -15.00
N LEU A 111 14.31 11.26 -14.23
CA LEU A 111 14.54 9.92 -14.78
C LEU A 111 13.32 9.42 -15.55
N MET A 112 12.12 9.58 -15.00
CA MET A 112 10.88 9.20 -15.70
C MET A 112 10.72 9.95 -17.01
N VAL A 113 10.93 11.27 -17.00
CA VAL A 113 10.87 12.12 -18.19
C VAL A 113 11.93 11.72 -19.22
N GLU A 114 13.16 11.49 -18.80
CA GLU A 114 14.25 11.08 -19.67
C GLU A 114 13.94 9.80 -20.44
N GLN A 115 13.44 8.77 -19.75
CA GLN A 115 13.11 7.49 -20.37
C GLN A 115 11.88 7.59 -21.30
N ALA A 116 10.87 8.37 -20.90
CA ALA A 116 9.71 8.62 -21.74
C ALA A 116 10.05 9.43 -23.01
N LEU A 117 10.97 10.40 -22.93
CA LEU A 117 11.45 11.14 -24.11
C LEU A 117 12.23 10.25 -25.09
N ARG A 118 12.80 9.14 -24.61
CA ARG A 118 13.43 8.10 -25.47
C ARG A 118 12.40 7.18 -26.15
N GLY A 119 11.11 7.46 -25.99
CA GLY A 119 10.01 6.65 -26.55
C GLY A 119 9.66 5.41 -25.73
N LYS A 120 10.20 5.24 -24.52
CA LYS A 120 9.99 4.07 -23.67
C LYS A 120 8.68 4.12 -22.91
N GLN A 121 8.08 2.93 -22.69
CA GLN A 121 7.01 2.77 -21.72
C GLN A 121 7.61 2.58 -20.33
N VAL A 122 7.40 3.57 -19.47
CA VAL A 122 8.01 3.62 -18.14
C VAL A 122 6.99 3.21 -17.07
N LEU A 123 7.35 2.28 -16.21
CA LEU A 123 6.58 1.92 -15.02
C LEU A 123 7.27 2.49 -13.78
N ARG A 124 6.58 3.38 -13.07
CA ARG A 124 6.96 3.82 -11.73
C ARG A 124 6.18 3.00 -10.72
N ILE A 125 6.81 2.03 -10.07
CA ILE A 125 6.18 1.11 -9.11
C ILE A 125 6.44 1.61 -7.69
N LYS A 126 5.37 1.71 -6.90
CA LYS A 126 5.36 2.23 -5.51
C LYS A 126 4.66 1.23 -4.60
N GLY A 127 5.16 1.00 -3.39
CA GLY A 127 4.49 0.16 -2.41
C GLY A 127 3.11 0.72 -2.01
N GLY A 128 2.15 -0.13 -1.73
CA GLY A 128 0.78 0.26 -1.40
C GLY A 128 0.02 0.84 -2.57
N ASP A 129 -0.70 1.93 -2.34
CA ASP A 129 -1.34 2.74 -3.38
C ASP A 129 -0.48 3.96 -3.73
N ALA A 130 -0.32 4.23 -5.01
CA ALA A 130 0.54 5.32 -5.48
C ALA A 130 0.02 6.72 -5.07
N ALA A 131 -1.27 6.86 -4.75
CA ALA A 131 -1.88 8.13 -4.36
C ALA A 131 -1.89 8.37 -2.84
N ILE A 132 -1.49 7.38 -2.01
CA ILE A 132 -1.53 7.49 -0.55
C ILE A 132 -0.10 7.66 0.02
N PHE A 133 0.24 8.87 0.49
CA PHE A 133 1.51 9.26 1.12
C PHE A 133 2.76 8.87 0.31
N ALA A 134 2.66 8.90 -1.02
CA ALA A 134 3.68 8.40 -1.94
C ALA A 134 4.28 9.49 -2.83
N ARG A 135 4.11 10.77 -2.50
CA ARG A 135 4.65 11.93 -3.24
C ARG A 135 4.27 11.96 -4.72
N LEU A 136 3.07 11.44 -5.05
CA LEU A 136 2.60 11.30 -6.42
C LEU A 136 2.48 12.63 -7.16
N ALA A 137 2.03 13.69 -6.46
CA ALA A 137 1.85 15.02 -7.05
C ALA A 137 3.14 15.56 -7.67
N GLU A 138 4.28 15.45 -6.95
CA GLU A 138 5.57 15.90 -7.44
C GLU A 138 6.04 15.14 -8.71
N GLU A 139 5.73 13.84 -8.77
CA GLU A 139 6.02 13.01 -9.95
C GLU A 139 5.16 13.42 -11.15
N ILE A 140 3.86 13.67 -10.93
CA ILE A 140 2.92 14.17 -11.95
C ILE A 140 3.32 15.56 -12.46
N ASP A 141 3.71 16.46 -11.57
CA ASP A 141 4.13 17.82 -11.94
C ASP A 141 5.35 17.79 -12.89
N ALA A 142 6.32 16.92 -12.63
CA ALA A 142 7.48 16.74 -13.49
C ALA A 142 7.08 16.20 -14.90
N LEU A 143 6.15 15.27 -14.97
CA LEU A 143 5.65 14.71 -16.22
C LEU A 143 4.83 15.73 -17.01
N ASN A 144 3.97 16.49 -16.34
CA ASN A 144 3.16 17.55 -16.96
C ASN A 144 4.05 18.66 -17.53
N ALA A 145 5.06 19.10 -16.78
CA ALA A 145 6.02 20.12 -17.22
C ALA A 145 6.78 19.70 -18.49
N ALA A 146 6.99 18.40 -18.68
CA ALA A 146 7.67 17.84 -19.85
C ALA A 146 6.70 17.46 -20.99
N GLY A 147 5.38 17.55 -20.79
CA GLY A 147 4.36 17.14 -21.73
C GLY A 147 4.37 15.61 -22.00
N ILE A 148 4.66 14.83 -20.97
CA ILE A 148 4.65 13.35 -21.03
C ILE A 148 3.26 12.85 -20.62
N GLU A 149 2.70 11.93 -21.40
CA GLU A 149 1.45 11.25 -21.04
C GLU A 149 1.69 10.29 -19.88
N TRP A 150 0.77 10.31 -18.91
CA TRP A 150 0.83 9.44 -17.73
C TRP A 150 -0.53 8.90 -17.32
N GLN A 151 -0.50 7.82 -16.56
CA GLN A 151 -1.68 7.19 -15.99
C GLN A 151 -1.39 6.62 -14.61
N ILE A 152 -2.35 6.79 -13.68
CA ILE A 152 -2.30 6.14 -12.36
C ILE A 152 -2.98 4.78 -12.46
N VAL A 153 -2.32 3.76 -11.93
CA VAL A 153 -2.87 2.42 -11.72
C VAL A 153 -2.95 2.18 -10.22
N PRO A 154 -4.16 2.13 -9.64
CA PRO A 154 -4.32 2.02 -8.19
C PRO A 154 -3.76 0.70 -7.67
N GLY A 155 -3.32 0.71 -6.42
CA GLY A 155 -2.96 -0.46 -5.64
C GLY A 155 -3.78 -0.57 -4.36
N ILE A 156 -3.72 -1.71 -3.68
CA ILE A 156 -4.29 -1.85 -2.35
C ILE A 156 -3.38 -1.11 -1.37
N THR A 157 -3.94 -0.08 -0.71
CA THR A 157 -3.17 0.68 0.29
C THR A 157 -2.84 -0.19 1.52
N ALA A 158 -1.72 0.10 2.17
CA ALA A 158 -1.28 -0.64 3.36
C ALA A 158 -2.38 -0.72 4.44
N ALA A 159 -3.16 0.34 4.66
CA ALA A 159 -4.27 0.33 5.62
C ALA A 159 -5.24 -0.82 5.37
N SER A 160 -5.72 -0.96 4.14
CA SER A 160 -6.70 -1.98 3.77
C SER A 160 -6.10 -3.39 3.77
N GLY A 161 -4.90 -3.55 3.19
CA GLY A 161 -4.26 -4.87 3.10
C GLY A 161 -3.80 -5.40 4.45
N CYS A 162 -3.17 -4.56 5.28
CA CYS A 162 -2.72 -4.96 6.62
C CYS A 162 -3.90 -5.27 7.55
N ALA A 163 -4.97 -4.46 7.53
CA ALA A 163 -6.16 -4.72 8.33
C ALA A 163 -6.80 -6.07 7.97
N ALA A 164 -6.95 -6.34 6.66
CA ALA A 164 -7.47 -7.63 6.19
C ALA A 164 -6.58 -8.81 6.63
N ALA A 165 -5.26 -8.69 6.50
CA ALA A 165 -4.31 -9.71 6.93
C ALA A 165 -4.30 -9.92 8.46
N ALA A 166 -4.57 -8.86 9.24
CA ALA A 166 -4.74 -8.95 10.69
C ALA A 166 -6.14 -9.45 11.12
N GLY A 167 -7.06 -9.61 10.17
CA GLY A 167 -8.42 -10.09 10.43
C GLY A 167 -9.35 -9.06 11.06
N ILE A 168 -9.11 -7.77 10.86
CA ILE A 168 -9.93 -6.68 11.39
C ILE A 168 -10.57 -5.84 10.28
N PRO A 169 -11.79 -5.30 10.50
CA PRO A 169 -12.34 -4.25 9.67
C PRO A 169 -11.67 -2.92 10.01
N LEU A 170 -11.68 -1.96 9.09
CA LEU A 170 -11.31 -0.57 9.38
C LEU A 170 -12.50 0.29 9.82
N THR A 171 -13.72 -0.17 9.56
CA THR A 171 -14.97 0.50 9.95
C THR A 171 -15.89 -0.47 10.64
N ASP A 172 -16.68 0.04 11.58
CA ASP A 172 -17.72 -0.71 12.28
C ASP A 172 -18.94 0.20 12.49
N ARG A 173 -20.15 -0.39 12.43
CA ARG A 173 -21.39 0.39 12.52
C ARG A 173 -21.66 0.96 13.92
N VAL A 174 -21.01 0.43 14.94
CA VAL A 174 -21.22 0.82 16.33
C VAL A 174 -20.07 1.70 16.80
N SER A 175 -18.84 1.32 16.52
CA SER A 175 -17.63 1.90 17.14
C SER A 175 -16.74 2.71 16.20
N ALA A 176 -16.89 2.59 14.86
CA ALA A 176 -15.98 3.26 13.94
C ALA A 176 -16.67 3.69 12.63
N HIS A 177 -17.31 4.84 12.65
CA HIS A 177 -18.04 5.38 11.49
C HIS A 177 -17.13 6.05 10.46
N GLN A 178 -15.86 6.30 10.80
CA GLN A 178 -14.89 6.97 9.93
C GLN A 178 -13.50 6.36 10.09
N VAL A 179 -12.71 6.46 9.03
CA VAL A 179 -11.30 6.08 9.01
C VAL A 179 -10.48 7.29 8.61
N ARG A 180 -9.41 7.58 9.35
CA ARG A 180 -8.46 8.63 8.99
C ARG A 180 -7.10 8.01 8.71
N PHE A 181 -6.56 8.28 7.53
CA PHE A 181 -5.17 8.01 7.19
C PHE A 181 -4.33 9.21 7.55
N VAL A 182 -3.33 8.99 8.36
CA VAL A 182 -2.46 10.04 8.92
C VAL A 182 -1.01 9.67 8.62
N THR A 183 -0.22 10.61 8.12
CA THR A 183 1.23 10.42 8.06
C THR A 183 1.88 10.95 9.32
N ALA A 184 2.75 10.17 9.92
CA ALA A 184 3.53 10.57 11.10
C ALA A 184 4.97 10.94 10.75
N THR A 185 5.24 11.27 9.47
CA THR A 185 6.56 11.74 9.04
C THR A 185 6.79 13.16 9.53
N HIS A 186 7.90 13.35 10.26
CA HIS A 186 8.33 14.66 10.69
C HIS A 186 8.84 15.51 9.52
N HIS A 187 8.16 16.64 9.23
CA HIS A 187 8.79 17.78 8.61
C HIS A 187 9.02 18.80 9.73
N ALA A 188 10.31 19.07 10.06
CA ALA A 188 10.73 20.02 11.10
C ALA A 188 10.16 19.74 12.51
N SER A 189 10.82 18.88 13.28
CA SER A 189 10.80 18.72 14.76
C SER A 189 9.48 18.53 15.51
N HIS A 190 8.30 18.77 14.92
CA HIS A 190 7.01 18.58 15.57
C HIS A 190 5.99 17.91 14.65
N LEU A 191 5.24 16.91 15.19
CA LEU A 191 4.02 16.39 14.59
C LEU A 191 2.90 17.40 14.89
N GLU A 192 2.68 18.34 13.97
CA GLU A 192 1.56 19.27 14.06
C GLU A 192 0.28 18.61 13.53
N HIS A 193 -0.41 17.88 14.39
CA HIS A 193 -1.74 17.35 14.09
C HIS A 193 -2.77 18.00 15.01
N ASP A 194 -4.00 18.12 14.54
CA ASP A 194 -5.14 18.42 15.39
C ASP A 194 -5.49 17.18 16.24
N TRP A 195 -4.71 16.97 17.32
CA TRP A 195 -4.84 15.83 18.20
C TRP A 195 -6.21 15.74 18.86
N ALA A 196 -6.86 16.88 19.14
CA ALA A 196 -8.21 16.90 19.69
C ALA A 196 -9.22 16.27 18.72
N SER A 197 -9.09 16.51 17.42
CA SER A 197 -9.94 15.86 16.43
C SER A 197 -9.56 14.40 16.16
N LEU A 198 -8.31 14.01 16.44
CA LEU A 198 -7.85 12.63 16.29
C LEU A 198 -8.20 11.77 17.52
N ALA A 199 -8.23 12.32 18.73
CA ALA A 199 -8.49 11.59 19.97
C ALA A 199 -10.00 11.33 20.19
N ARG A 200 -10.68 10.72 19.22
CA ARG A 200 -12.12 10.39 19.30
C ARG A 200 -12.33 8.89 19.31
N THR A 201 -13.33 8.42 20.00
CA THR A 201 -13.65 6.99 20.16
C THR A 201 -14.49 6.40 19.02
N ASP A 202 -15.06 7.24 18.14
CA ASP A 202 -15.98 6.85 17.07
C ASP A 202 -15.29 6.73 15.69
N GLN A 203 -13.97 6.58 15.68
CA GLN A 203 -13.17 6.50 14.47
C GLN A 203 -12.00 5.51 14.58
N THR A 204 -11.50 5.10 13.43
CA THR A 204 -10.24 4.36 13.30
C THR A 204 -9.18 5.30 12.75
N LEU A 205 -8.02 5.36 13.41
CA LEU A 205 -6.84 6.07 12.93
C LEU A 205 -5.85 5.06 12.35
N VAL A 206 -5.28 5.38 11.20
CA VAL A 206 -4.22 4.59 10.59
C VAL A 206 -3.02 5.49 10.34
N PHE A 207 -1.96 5.31 11.13
CA PHE A 207 -0.74 6.08 10.99
C PHE A 207 0.26 5.35 10.09
N TYR A 208 0.65 6.03 9.02
CA TYR A 208 1.73 5.64 8.13
C TYR A 208 3.04 6.26 8.60
N MET A 209 4.15 5.52 8.45
CA MET A 209 5.50 5.99 8.81
C MET A 209 5.60 6.44 10.29
N GLY A 210 4.84 5.78 11.17
CA GLY A 210 4.62 6.22 12.55
C GLY A 210 5.49 5.56 13.61
N LEU A 211 6.30 4.55 13.28
CA LEU A 211 7.00 3.77 14.30
C LEU A 211 7.95 4.61 15.15
N GLU A 212 8.73 5.49 14.54
CA GLU A 212 9.62 6.41 15.26
C GLU A 212 8.86 7.47 16.09
N ALA A 213 7.64 7.80 15.66
CA ALA A 213 6.75 8.75 16.33
C ALA A 213 5.78 8.07 17.32
N LEU A 214 5.88 6.77 17.53
CA LEU A 214 4.95 5.99 18.35
C LEU A 214 4.78 6.58 19.77
N PRO A 215 5.84 6.99 20.50
CA PRO A 215 5.70 7.63 21.79
C PRO A 215 4.88 8.94 21.73
N THR A 216 5.14 9.77 20.73
CA THR A 216 4.41 11.03 20.52
C THR A 216 2.94 10.77 20.21
N ILE A 217 2.63 9.80 19.34
CA ILE A 217 1.25 9.41 18.98
C ILE A 217 0.49 8.94 20.22
N SER A 218 1.09 8.01 20.97
CA SER A 218 0.49 7.43 22.17
C SER A 218 0.19 8.50 23.22
N HIS A 219 1.19 9.31 23.58
CA HIS A 219 1.03 10.38 24.57
C HIS A 219 0.03 11.44 24.14
N ALA A 220 0.09 11.89 22.87
CA ALA A 220 -0.80 12.95 22.39
C ALA A 220 -2.28 12.49 22.35
N LEU A 221 -2.54 11.26 21.92
CA LEU A 221 -3.91 10.72 21.93
C LEU A 221 -4.48 10.61 23.34
N GLN A 222 -3.67 10.16 24.32
CA GLN A 222 -4.09 10.11 25.73
C GLN A 222 -4.30 11.51 26.31
N ALA A 223 -3.39 12.44 26.06
CA ALA A 223 -3.49 13.83 26.55
C ALA A 223 -4.74 14.56 26.03
N HIS A 224 -5.29 14.11 24.88
CA HIS A 224 -6.48 14.70 24.26
C HIS A 224 -7.76 13.87 24.47
N GLY A 225 -7.72 12.87 25.35
CA GLY A 225 -8.93 12.24 25.87
C GLY A 225 -9.16 10.76 25.53
N LEU A 226 -8.32 10.11 24.76
CA LEU A 226 -8.43 8.65 24.64
C LEU A 226 -7.98 7.96 25.93
N PRO A 227 -8.69 6.91 26.39
CA PRO A 227 -8.30 6.13 27.57
C PRO A 227 -6.90 5.49 27.41
N ALA A 228 -6.20 5.31 28.51
CA ALA A 228 -4.89 4.67 28.54
C ALA A 228 -4.93 3.22 28.03
N ASP A 229 -6.04 2.51 28.27
CA ASP A 229 -6.32 1.16 27.80
C ASP A 229 -6.93 1.10 26.40
N TRP A 230 -6.96 2.24 25.67
CA TRP A 230 -7.49 2.28 24.31
C TRP A 230 -6.64 1.40 23.39
N PRO A 231 -7.28 0.54 22.55
CA PRO A 231 -6.56 -0.47 21.78
C PRO A 231 -5.82 0.16 20.59
N ILE A 232 -4.63 -0.39 20.38
CA ILE A 232 -3.72 -0.06 19.31
C ILE A 232 -3.10 -1.33 18.75
N LEU A 233 -3.00 -1.41 17.43
CA LEU A 233 -2.41 -2.54 16.71
C LEU A 233 -1.23 -2.05 15.87
N LEU A 234 -0.08 -2.65 16.07
CA LEU A 234 1.07 -2.49 15.19
C LEU A 234 1.16 -3.70 14.26
N ILE A 235 1.40 -3.43 12.97
CA ILE A 235 1.57 -4.46 11.94
C ILE A 235 2.90 -4.20 11.24
N GLU A 236 3.85 -5.11 11.38
CA GLU A 236 5.14 -5.08 10.70
C GLU A 236 5.11 -6.02 9.50
N ASN A 237 5.74 -5.63 8.39
CA ASN A 237 5.81 -6.40 7.15
C ASN A 237 4.45 -6.91 6.66
N GLY A 238 3.41 -6.07 6.76
CA GLY A 238 2.03 -6.46 6.49
C GLY A 238 1.85 -7.17 5.16
N THR A 239 1.03 -8.23 5.16
CA THR A 239 0.71 -9.14 4.07
C THR A 239 1.87 -10.02 3.56
N ARG A 240 3.07 -9.88 4.10
CA ARG A 240 4.21 -10.73 3.76
C ARG A 240 4.27 -11.96 4.66
N ALA A 241 5.02 -12.98 4.25
CA ALA A 241 5.18 -14.22 5.02
C ALA A 241 5.74 -14.00 6.43
N ASN A 242 6.52 -12.93 6.63
CA ASN A 242 7.08 -12.53 7.92
C ASN A 242 6.29 -11.41 8.61
N GLN A 243 4.99 -11.28 8.33
CA GLN A 243 4.14 -10.33 9.04
C GLN A 243 4.10 -10.64 10.52
N ARG A 244 4.25 -9.59 11.35
CA ARG A 244 4.04 -9.66 12.80
C ARG A 244 2.97 -8.65 13.21
N ASN A 245 2.11 -9.06 14.13
CA ASN A 245 1.07 -8.22 14.71
C ASN A 245 1.32 -8.10 16.21
N LEU A 246 1.24 -6.89 16.74
CA LEU A 246 1.29 -6.59 18.15
C LEU A 246 0.02 -5.82 18.53
N LEU A 247 -0.88 -6.49 19.24
CA LEU A 247 -2.04 -5.84 19.87
C LEU A 247 -1.64 -5.37 21.28
N SER A 248 -1.86 -4.09 21.55
CA SER A 248 -1.48 -3.44 22.79
C SER A 248 -2.49 -2.35 23.19
N THR A 249 -2.13 -1.54 24.16
CA THR A 249 -2.88 -0.34 24.57
C THR A 249 -2.04 0.91 24.40
N LEU A 250 -2.67 2.08 24.37
CA LEU A 250 -1.94 3.35 24.29
C LEU A 250 -0.91 3.51 25.43
N ALA A 251 -1.21 3.00 26.62
CA ALA A 251 -0.29 3.09 27.77
C ALA A 251 0.97 2.18 27.61
N SER A 252 0.82 1.02 26.99
CA SER A 252 1.87 -0.03 26.98
C SER A 252 2.63 -0.12 25.66
N VAL A 253 2.06 0.36 24.57
CA VAL A 253 2.53 0.08 23.20
C VAL A 253 3.99 0.46 22.94
N GLU A 254 4.49 1.52 23.58
CA GLU A 254 5.89 1.93 23.41
C GLU A 254 6.85 0.88 23.97
N GLN A 255 6.57 0.39 25.18
CA GLN A 255 7.36 -0.65 25.80
C GLN A 255 7.23 -1.96 25.03
N ASP A 256 6.01 -2.39 24.73
CA ASP A 256 5.73 -3.64 24.02
C ASP A 256 6.40 -3.69 22.66
N ALA A 257 6.37 -2.59 21.89
CA ALA A 257 7.02 -2.48 20.59
C ALA A 257 8.54 -2.56 20.68
N ARG A 258 9.12 -1.98 21.75
CA ARG A 258 10.56 -2.03 22.03
C ARG A 258 10.99 -3.43 22.41
N GLU A 259 10.28 -4.09 23.32
CA GLU A 259 10.55 -5.45 23.78
C GLU A 259 10.43 -6.46 22.64
N ALA A 260 9.42 -6.29 21.76
CA ALA A 260 9.23 -7.11 20.58
C ALA A 260 10.16 -6.75 19.42
N ALA A 261 11.05 -5.75 19.58
CA ALA A 261 11.96 -5.26 18.55
C ALA A 261 11.26 -5.00 17.21
N PHE A 262 10.13 -4.25 17.25
CA PHE A 262 9.40 -3.87 16.05
C PHE A 262 10.22 -2.95 15.16
N SER A 263 10.14 -3.16 13.83
CA SER A 263 10.91 -2.43 12.84
C SER A 263 10.05 -1.95 11.65
N THR A 264 10.66 -1.22 10.74
CA THR A 264 10.01 -0.77 9.50
C THR A 264 10.22 -1.75 8.34
N PRO A 265 9.24 -1.92 7.45
CA PRO A 265 8.00 -1.15 7.31
C PRO A 265 6.93 -1.61 8.30
N SER A 266 6.25 -0.64 8.91
CA SER A 266 5.16 -0.91 9.84
C SER A 266 4.00 0.07 9.68
N LEU A 267 2.82 -0.38 10.11
CA LEU A 267 1.58 0.39 10.13
C LEU A 267 1.03 0.38 11.55
N ILE A 268 0.44 1.49 11.99
CA ILE A 268 -0.20 1.62 13.30
C ILE A 268 -1.68 1.86 13.09
N ILE A 269 -2.53 1.05 13.72
CA ILE A 269 -3.99 1.20 13.71
C ILE A 269 -4.47 1.43 15.13
N VAL A 270 -5.17 2.55 15.38
CA VAL A 270 -5.75 2.90 16.68
C VAL A 270 -7.26 2.93 16.55
N GLY A 271 -7.95 2.23 17.42
CA GLY A 271 -9.41 2.20 17.43
C GLY A 271 -9.99 0.90 17.96
N ASP A 272 -11.22 0.94 18.38
CA ASP A 272 -11.94 -0.21 18.97
C ASP A 272 -11.98 -1.44 18.05
N VAL A 273 -11.96 -1.23 16.73
CA VAL A 273 -11.89 -2.31 15.72
C VAL A 273 -10.69 -3.25 15.89
N THR A 274 -9.62 -2.78 16.56
CA THR A 274 -8.39 -3.56 16.74
C THR A 274 -8.50 -4.62 17.85
N ARG A 275 -9.52 -4.58 18.73
CA ARG A 275 -9.67 -5.52 19.87
C ARG A 275 -9.70 -6.99 19.44
N ASN A 276 -10.21 -7.27 18.25
CA ASN A 276 -10.33 -8.62 17.71
C ASN A 276 -9.16 -9.02 16.79
N ALA A 277 -8.11 -8.22 16.74
CA ALA A 277 -6.94 -8.51 15.91
C ALA A 277 -6.27 -9.82 16.33
N ARG A 278 -5.79 -10.57 15.35
CA ARG A 278 -4.95 -11.75 15.62
C ARG A 278 -3.56 -11.27 16.06
N ASN A 279 -3.23 -11.51 17.35
CA ASN A 279 -1.89 -11.23 17.87
C ASN A 279 -0.96 -12.40 17.52
N THR A 280 -0.04 -12.19 16.58
CA THR A 280 0.89 -13.24 16.14
C THR A 280 2.06 -13.43 17.09
N LEU A 281 2.36 -12.45 17.95
CA LEU A 281 3.45 -12.58 18.93
C LEU A 281 3.09 -13.56 20.05
N ASP A 282 1.86 -13.57 20.51
CA ASP A 282 1.39 -14.53 21.53
C ASP A 282 1.38 -15.98 21.01
N ALA A 283 1.16 -16.19 19.71
CA ALA A 283 1.22 -17.51 19.10
C ALA A 283 2.66 -18.06 19.10
N LEU A 284 3.64 -17.25 18.73
CA LEU A 284 5.05 -17.63 18.73
C LEU A 284 5.59 -17.93 20.14
N ALA A 285 5.14 -17.18 21.15
CA ALA A 285 5.53 -17.42 22.56
C ALA A 285 4.98 -18.76 23.08
N LYS A 286 3.80 -19.19 22.64
CA LYS A 286 3.21 -20.49 23.03
C LYS A 286 3.93 -21.66 22.40
N ASP A 287 4.38 -21.54 21.14
CA ASP A 287 5.12 -22.61 20.44
C ASP A 287 6.52 -22.83 21.05
N VAL A 288 7.17 -21.76 21.54
CA VAL A 288 8.48 -21.87 22.23
C VAL A 288 8.35 -22.46 23.64
N ALA A 289 7.22 -22.26 24.31
CA ALA A 289 6.99 -22.82 25.67
C ALA A 289 6.56 -24.30 25.65
N THR A 290 6.34 -24.90 24.48
CA THR A 290 5.89 -26.27 24.31
C THR A 290 7.01 -27.21 23.81
N VAL A 291 8.22 -26.71 23.62
CA VAL A 291 9.43 -27.47 23.29
C VAL A 291 10.35 -27.54 24.53
#